data_91520923a1cfd6a1d21d974defad53e4
#
_entry.id   91520923a1cfd6a1d21d974defad53e4
#
_cell.length_a   1.000
_cell.length_b   1.000
_cell.length_c   1.000
_cell.angle_alpha   90.00
_cell.angle_beta   90.00
_cell.angle_gamma   90.00
#
_symmetry.space_group_name_H-M   'P 1'
#
loop_
_entity.id
_entity.type
_entity.pdbx_description
1 polymer ?
#
loop_
_entity_poly.entity_id
_entity_poly.type
_entity_poly.pdbx_seq_one_letter_code
_entity_poly.pdbx_strand_id
1 'polypeptide(L)'
;MIGDAARVLTQPQVVERLSKDFYWYSPVLKPLLEDKHADVAVQPVSAEEVCAVLRCCYAQSVPVTVRGAGTGNYGQAVPLNGGVVLDLQRMDKIESIGTDGVAVCEPGVRLGALETAAREVGWELRCYPSTVVKASLGGFLGGGSGGIGSVKHGGLRDYGTVRAIEVVTMEAEPRVVKHEGEAVHEILHAWGTNGVITKIWFALTPAVEWGQVVLNFKTFDTAFDFSETMAKSDEWEDRKSVV
;
A
#
# COMPACT_ATOMS: atom_id res chain seq x y z
N MET A 1 -23.62 -4.04 -8.05
CA MET A 1 -23.58 -2.95 -9.06
C MET A 1 -23.04 -1.69 -8.38
N ILE A 2 -22.21 -0.90 -9.04
CA ILE A 2 -21.75 0.38 -8.48
C ILE A 2 -22.96 1.31 -8.35
N GLY A 3 -23.21 1.81 -7.13
CA GLY A 3 -24.41 2.62 -6.85
C GLY A 3 -24.41 4.03 -7.47
N ASP A 4 -23.23 4.52 -7.91
CA ASP A 4 -23.06 5.83 -8.54
C ASP A 4 -22.28 5.69 -9.85
N ALA A 5 -22.94 6.00 -10.96
CA ALA A 5 -22.36 5.94 -12.30
C ALA A 5 -21.13 6.86 -12.47
N ALA A 6 -21.02 7.95 -11.69
CA ALA A 6 -19.85 8.84 -11.71
C ALA A 6 -18.55 8.17 -11.24
N ARG A 7 -18.66 7.01 -10.59
CA ARG A 7 -17.51 6.20 -10.16
C ARG A 7 -17.07 5.13 -11.17
N VAL A 8 -17.72 5.08 -12.32
CA VAL A 8 -17.28 4.32 -13.50
C VAL A 8 -16.69 5.31 -14.48
N LEU A 9 -15.38 5.33 -14.56
CA LEU A 9 -14.61 6.35 -15.28
C LEU A 9 -14.24 5.83 -16.67
N THR A 10 -14.80 6.46 -17.70
CA THR A 10 -14.60 6.08 -19.11
C THR A 10 -13.84 7.14 -19.92
N GLN A 11 -13.53 8.30 -19.31
CA GLN A 11 -12.80 9.38 -19.97
C GLN A 11 -11.36 8.91 -20.27
N PRO A 12 -10.91 8.91 -21.54
CA PRO A 12 -9.62 8.34 -21.93
C PRO A 12 -8.44 8.87 -21.12
N GLN A 13 -8.36 10.16 -20.87
CA GLN A 13 -7.28 10.80 -20.11
C GLN A 13 -7.24 10.34 -18.63
N VAL A 14 -8.42 10.10 -18.03
CA VAL A 14 -8.54 9.63 -16.65
C VAL A 14 -8.14 8.17 -16.57
N VAL A 15 -8.63 7.34 -17.48
CA VAL A 15 -8.32 5.91 -17.56
C VAL A 15 -6.81 5.72 -17.82
N GLU A 16 -6.24 6.46 -18.78
CA GLU A 16 -4.81 6.43 -19.04
C GLU A 16 -3.97 6.77 -17.80
N ARG A 17 -4.31 7.84 -17.08
CA ARG A 17 -3.63 8.23 -15.85
C ARG A 17 -3.72 7.15 -14.76
N LEU A 18 -4.88 6.51 -14.60
CA LEU A 18 -5.09 5.45 -13.62
C LEU A 18 -4.44 4.13 -14.03
N SER A 19 -4.08 3.97 -15.31
CA SER A 19 -3.36 2.81 -15.83
C SER A 19 -1.84 2.88 -15.65
N LYS A 20 -1.33 3.94 -15.05
CA LYS A 20 0.12 4.18 -14.92
C LYS A 20 0.54 4.26 -13.44
N ASP A 21 1.69 3.70 -13.13
CA ASP A 21 2.47 4.00 -11.94
C ASP A 21 3.76 4.74 -12.34
N PHE A 22 4.82 4.69 -11.53
CA PHE A 22 6.09 5.35 -11.85
C PHE A 22 7.07 4.43 -12.62
N TYR A 23 6.61 3.42 -13.34
CA TYR A 23 7.46 2.52 -14.14
C TYR A 23 8.37 3.25 -15.14
N TRP A 24 7.99 4.45 -15.54
CA TRP A 24 8.72 5.27 -16.50
C TRP A 24 10.11 5.72 -16.01
N TYR A 25 10.41 5.60 -14.72
CA TYR A 25 11.77 5.76 -14.19
C TYR A 25 12.72 4.68 -14.72
N SER A 26 12.20 3.50 -15.03
CA SER A 26 13.01 2.43 -15.59
C SER A 26 13.10 2.55 -17.11
N PRO A 27 14.31 2.69 -17.68
CA PRO A 27 14.49 2.70 -19.13
C PRO A 27 14.12 1.37 -19.80
N VAL A 28 14.07 0.29 -19.01
CA VAL A 28 13.66 -1.03 -19.49
C VAL A 28 12.14 -1.17 -19.50
N LEU A 29 11.47 -0.76 -18.43
CA LEU A 29 10.01 -0.91 -18.31
C LEU A 29 9.24 0.09 -19.16
N LYS A 30 9.77 1.29 -19.35
CA LYS A 30 9.07 2.36 -20.10
C LYS A 30 8.60 1.88 -21.49
N PRO A 31 9.45 1.40 -22.39
CA PRO A 31 9.01 0.97 -23.72
C PRO A 31 8.12 -0.28 -23.71
N LEU A 32 8.11 -1.06 -22.61
CA LEU A 32 7.29 -2.26 -22.49
C LEU A 32 5.87 -1.98 -21.99
N LEU A 33 5.68 -0.85 -21.29
CA LEU A 33 4.44 -0.55 -20.55
C LEU A 33 3.75 0.74 -21.00
N GLU A 34 4.38 1.60 -21.79
CA GLU A 34 3.86 2.92 -22.13
C GLU A 34 2.56 2.89 -22.95
N ASP A 35 2.33 1.81 -23.70
CA ASP A 35 1.11 1.57 -24.50
C ASP A 35 0.05 0.76 -23.74
N LYS A 36 0.32 0.32 -22.50
CA LYS A 36 -0.59 -0.49 -21.70
C LYS A 36 -1.55 0.39 -20.94
N HIS A 37 -2.85 0.17 -21.15
CA HIS A 37 -3.92 0.88 -20.46
C HIS A 37 -5.18 0.01 -20.33
N ALA A 38 -6.02 0.34 -19.36
CA ALA A 38 -7.33 -0.28 -19.20
C ALA A 38 -8.35 0.28 -20.18
N ASP A 39 -9.51 -0.38 -20.27
CA ASP A 39 -10.66 0.10 -21.01
C ASP A 39 -11.52 1.03 -20.15
N VAL A 40 -11.55 0.78 -18.83
CA VAL A 40 -12.34 1.53 -17.86
C VAL A 40 -11.69 1.48 -16.47
N ALA A 41 -11.92 2.52 -15.66
CA ALA A 41 -11.58 2.47 -14.26
C ALA A 41 -12.83 2.55 -13.39
N VAL A 42 -12.84 1.80 -12.28
CA VAL A 42 -13.97 1.71 -11.35
C VAL A 42 -13.49 2.01 -9.94
N GLN A 43 -14.22 2.87 -9.23
CA GLN A 43 -13.90 3.30 -7.86
C GLN A 43 -14.95 2.79 -6.87
N PRO A 44 -14.80 1.57 -6.32
CA PRO A 44 -15.69 1.07 -5.29
C PRO A 44 -15.51 1.84 -3.97
N VAL A 45 -16.54 1.81 -3.14
CA VAL A 45 -16.53 2.39 -1.78
C VAL A 45 -16.84 1.37 -0.69
N SER A 46 -17.00 0.09 -1.07
CA SER A 46 -17.23 -0.99 -0.11
C SER A 46 -16.79 -2.35 -0.68
N ALA A 47 -16.63 -3.34 0.21
CA ALA A 47 -16.32 -4.72 -0.17
C ALA A 47 -17.43 -5.34 -1.03
N GLU A 48 -18.70 -4.99 -0.80
CA GLU A 48 -19.85 -5.46 -1.60
C GLU A 48 -19.76 -4.96 -3.04
N GLU A 49 -19.35 -3.70 -3.25
CA GLU A 49 -19.12 -3.16 -4.58
C GLU A 49 -17.93 -3.82 -5.27
N VAL A 50 -16.85 -4.11 -4.54
CA VAL A 50 -15.72 -4.91 -5.04
C VAL A 50 -16.21 -6.28 -5.49
N CYS A 51 -16.98 -7.01 -4.66
CA CYS A 51 -17.58 -8.30 -5.04
C CYS A 51 -18.42 -8.20 -6.32
N ALA A 52 -19.25 -7.15 -6.43
CA ALA A 52 -20.11 -6.97 -7.60
C ALA A 52 -19.31 -6.74 -8.90
N VAL A 53 -18.23 -5.93 -8.83
CA VAL A 53 -17.33 -5.70 -9.97
C VAL A 53 -16.60 -6.98 -10.35
N LEU A 54 -15.99 -7.68 -9.37
CA LEU A 54 -15.25 -8.92 -9.64
C LEU A 54 -16.14 -10.03 -10.21
N ARG A 55 -17.37 -10.19 -9.70
CA ARG A 55 -18.35 -11.13 -10.26
C ARG A 55 -18.64 -10.83 -11.73
N CYS A 56 -18.87 -9.57 -12.06
CA CYS A 56 -19.13 -9.13 -13.44
C CYS A 56 -17.92 -9.40 -14.35
N CYS A 57 -16.72 -9.03 -13.90
CA CYS A 57 -15.49 -9.24 -14.65
C CYS A 57 -15.18 -10.74 -14.85
N TYR A 58 -15.37 -11.54 -13.79
CA TYR A 58 -15.18 -12.99 -13.86
C TYR A 58 -16.10 -13.64 -14.88
N ALA A 59 -17.41 -13.31 -14.83
CA ALA A 59 -18.43 -13.85 -15.75
C ALA A 59 -18.17 -13.52 -17.22
N GLN A 60 -17.50 -12.40 -17.50
CA GLN A 60 -17.18 -11.93 -18.84
C GLN A 60 -15.71 -12.17 -19.23
N SER A 61 -14.92 -12.81 -18.38
CA SER A 61 -13.47 -13.01 -18.58
C SER A 61 -12.71 -11.70 -18.81
N VAL A 62 -13.13 -10.62 -18.14
CA VAL A 62 -12.49 -9.30 -18.23
C VAL A 62 -11.35 -9.20 -17.22
N PRO A 63 -10.12 -8.87 -17.64
CA PRO A 63 -8.99 -8.66 -16.73
C PRO A 63 -9.25 -7.53 -15.74
N VAL A 64 -8.77 -7.71 -14.49
CA VAL A 64 -8.85 -6.69 -13.44
C VAL A 64 -7.46 -6.40 -12.91
N THR A 65 -7.10 -5.13 -12.88
CA THR A 65 -5.87 -4.64 -12.26
C THR A 65 -6.22 -3.81 -11.04
N VAL A 66 -5.79 -4.26 -9.86
CA VAL A 66 -6.05 -3.56 -8.61
C VAL A 66 -5.07 -2.39 -8.45
N ARG A 67 -5.58 -1.24 -8.04
CA ARG A 67 -4.79 -0.02 -7.84
C ARG A 67 -5.09 0.63 -6.50
N GLY A 68 -4.04 0.95 -5.76
CA GLY A 68 -4.07 1.91 -4.65
C GLY A 68 -3.68 3.31 -5.15
N ALA A 69 -2.71 3.95 -4.50
CA ALA A 69 -2.22 5.26 -4.90
C ALA A 69 -1.36 5.29 -6.18
N GLY A 70 -0.91 4.14 -6.65
CA GLY A 70 -0.04 4.03 -7.84
C GLY A 70 1.35 4.63 -7.64
N THR A 71 1.89 4.59 -6.42
CA THR A 71 3.23 5.12 -6.09
C THR A 71 4.36 4.12 -6.34
N GLY A 72 4.05 2.90 -6.78
CA GLY A 72 5.02 1.91 -7.22
C GLY A 72 5.75 2.29 -8.50
N ASN A 73 6.86 1.65 -8.79
CA ASN A 73 7.70 1.97 -9.96
C ASN A 73 8.13 0.74 -10.76
N TYR A 74 7.45 -0.39 -10.56
CA TYR A 74 7.75 -1.64 -11.26
C TYR A 74 6.64 -2.06 -12.24
N GLY A 75 5.64 -1.22 -12.48
CA GLY A 75 4.52 -1.55 -13.37
C GLY A 75 3.45 -2.43 -12.72
N GLN A 76 3.49 -2.63 -11.40
CA GLN A 76 2.56 -3.52 -10.70
C GLN A 76 1.09 -3.05 -10.71
N ALA A 77 0.84 -1.78 -11.01
CA ALA A 77 -0.50 -1.22 -11.16
C ALA A 77 -0.88 -0.94 -12.64
N VAL A 78 -0.10 -1.48 -13.59
CA VAL A 78 -0.34 -1.29 -15.02
C VAL A 78 -1.17 -2.47 -15.58
N PRO A 79 -2.32 -2.19 -16.23
CA PRO A 79 -3.16 -3.23 -16.83
C PRO A 79 -2.54 -3.75 -18.13
N LEU A 80 -1.85 -4.89 -18.05
CA LEU A 80 -1.11 -5.46 -19.19
C LEU A 80 -2.02 -5.92 -20.34
N ASN A 81 -3.26 -6.29 -20.04
CA ASN A 81 -4.21 -6.90 -20.98
C ASN A 81 -5.53 -6.09 -21.09
N GLY A 82 -5.50 -4.79 -20.90
CA GLY A 82 -6.72 -3.97 -20.89
C GLY A 82 -7.63 -4.24 -19.69
N GLY A 83 -8.93 -4.22 -19.91
CA GLY A 83 -9.94 -4.54 -18.91
C GLY A 83 -10.17 -3.42 -17.90
N VAL A 84 -10.33 -3.75 -16.64
CA VAL A 84 -10.74 -2.83 -15.57
C VAL A 84 -9.57 -2.49 -14.65
N VAL A 85 -9.32 -1.21 -14.42
CA VAL A 85 -8.58 -0.75 -13.23
C VAL A 85 -9.57 -0.60 -12.08
N LEU A 86 -9.36 -1.37 -11.02
CA LEU A 86 -10.11 -1.26 -9.78
C LEU A 86 -9.36 -0.34 -8.81
N ASP A 87 -9.75 0.94 -8.80
CA ASP A 87 -9.11 2.00 -8.01
C ASP A 87 -9.73 2.09 -6.62
N LEU A 88 -8.99 1.61 -5.61
CA LEU A 88 -9.47 1.51 -4.22
C LEU A 88 -9.30 2.81 -3.42
N GLN A 89 -8.89 3.92 -4.03
CA GLN A 89 -8.60 5.16 -3.32
C GLN A 89 -9.80 5.79 -2.61
N ARG A 90 -11.04 5.39 -2.96
CA ARG A 90 -12.26 5.85 -2.29
C ARG A 90 -12.70 5.00 -1.10
N MET A 91 -12.02 3.89 -0.85
CA MET A 91 -12.13 3.12 0.39
C MET A 91 -11.04 3.62 1.34
N ASP A 92 -11.25 4.81 1.94
CA ASP A 92 -10.22 5.57 2.64
C ASP A 92 -10.53 5.89 4.11
N LYS A 93 -11.43 5.12 4.72
CA LYS A 93 -11.80 5.31 6.12
C LYS A 93 -10.78 4.68 7.08
N ILE A 94 -10.40 5.43 8.10
CA ILE A 94 -9.82 4.90 9.33
C ILE A 94 -11.00 4.57 10.24
N GLU A 95 -11.32 3.27 10.36
CA GLU A 95 -12.50 2.84 11.13
C GLU A 95 -12.28 3.02 12.64
N SER A 96 -11.08 2.67 13.11
CA SER A 96 -10.70 2.84 14.52
C SER A 96 -9.18 2.79 14.71
N ILE A 97 -8.72 3.38 15.81
CA ILE A 97 -7.38 3.16 16.35
C ILE A 97 -7.59 2.73 17.80
N GLY A 98 -7.28 1.47 18.10
CA GLY A 98 -7.49 0.88 19.42
C GLY A 98 -6.42 1.31 20.44
N THR A 99 -6.76 1.19 21.72
CA THR A 99 -5.83 1.42 22.82
C THR A 99 -4.71 0.39 22.90
N ASP A 100 -4.84 -0.71 22.16
CA ASP A 100 -3.85 -1.76 21.95
C ASP A 100 -2.86 -1.44 20.81
N GLY A 101 -2.99 -0.26 20.19
CA GLY A 101 -2.15 0.18 19.09
C GLY A 101 -2.45 -0.54 17.77
N VAL A 102 -3.68 -1.00 17.56
CA VAL A 102 -4.10 -1.55 16.27
C VAL A 102 -5.03 -0.57 15.56
N ALA A 103 -4.67 -0.15 14.37
CA ALA A 103 -5.53 0.62 13.47
C ALA A 103 -6.31 -0.31 12.56
N VAL A 104 -7.62 -0.10 12.44
CA VAL A 104 -8.49 -0.77 11.46
C VAL A 104 -8.80 0.22 10.35
N CYS A 105 -8.39 -0.11 9.13
CA CYS A 105 -8.41 0.80 8.01
C CYS A 105 -8.88 0.15 6.72
N GLU A 106 -9.48 0.95 5.86
CA GLU A 106 -9.71 0.63 4.45
C GLU A 106 -8.40 0.79 3.62
N PRO A 107 -8.28 0.11 2.47
CA PRO A 107 -7.03 0.04 1.70
C PRO A 107 -6.59 1.36 1.05
N GLY A 108 -7.51 2.27 0.80
CA GLY A 108 -7.25 3.59 0.20
C GLY A 108 -6.71 4.62 1.19
N VAL A 109 -6.74 4.35 2.49
CA VAL A 109 -6.21 5.25 3.53
C VAL A 109 -4.78 5.66 3.18
N ARG A 110 -4.51 6.97 3.15
CA ARG A 110 -3.15 7.48 2.96
C ARG A 110 -2.35 7.26 4.22
N LEU A 111 -1.12 6.76 4.07
CA LEU A 111 -0.26 6.51 5.22
C LEU A 111 0.04 7.78 6.03
N GLY A 112 0.20 8.92 5.35
CA GLY A 112 0.37 10.21 6.04
C GLY A 112 -0.85 10.63 6.86
N ALA A 113 -2.07 10.35 6.39
CA ALA A 113 -3.29 10.60 7.13
C ALA A 113 -3.41 9.67 8.35
N LEU A 114 -3.05 8.39 8.18
CA LEU A 114 -3.01 7.43 9.28
C LEU A 114 -1.97 7.82 10.34
N GLU A 115 -0.78 8.26 9.93
CA GLU A 115 0.26 8.77 10.85
C GLU A 115 -0.26 9.95 11.66
N THR A 116 -0.92 10.91 11.01
CA THR A 116 -1.50 12.07 11.71
C THR A 116 -2.55 11.64 12.73
N ALA A 117 -3.52 10.82 12.32
CA ALA A 117 -4.57 10.34 13.21
C ALA A 117 -4.03 9.46 14.36
N ALA A 118 -3.01 8.65 14.10
CA ALA A 118 -2.36 7.84 15.12
C ALA A 118 -1.68 8.70 16.19
N ARG A 119 -0.96 9.76 15.77
CA ARG A 119 -0.27 10.67 16.70
C ARG A 119 -1.22 11.42 17.62
N GLU A 120 -2.41 11.76 17.17
CA GLU A 120 -3.44 12.39 17.98
C GLU A 120 -3.85 11.53 19.20
N VAL A 121 -3.68 10.22 19.11
CA VAL A 121 -4.02 9.25 20.16
C VAL A 121 -2.81 8.54 20.77
N GLY A 122 -1.62 9.08 20.56
CA GLY A 122 -0.36 8.61 21.18
C GLY A 122 0.32 7.43 20.48
N TRP A 123 -0.03 7.15 19.23
CA TRP A 123 0.55 6.11 18.42
C TRP A 123 1.23 6.67 17.16
N GLU A 124 2.09 5.89 16.52
CA GLU A 124 2.72 6.20 15.23
C GLU A 124 2.90 4.94 14.37
N LEU A 125 3.14 5.12 13.06
CA LEU A 125 3.41 4.02 12.15
C LEU A 125 4.74 3.33 12.50
N ARG A 126 4.73 2.01 12.55
CA ARG A 126 5.95 1.19 12.76
C ARG A 126 6.88 1.23 11.55
N CYS A 127 6.30 1.22 10.37
CA CYS A 127 7.04 1.18 9.11
C CYS A 127 6.25 1.90 8.02
N TYR A 128 6.94 2.68 7.17
CA TYR A 128 6.32 3.38 6.05
C TYR A 128 7.33 3.66 4.92
N PRO A 129 6.87 3.74 3.65
CA PRO A 129 7.75 4.05 2.52
C PRO A 129 8.12 5.54 2.48
N SER A 130 9.15 5.89 1.73
CA SER A 130 9.52 7.30 1.47
C SER A 130 8.37 8.12 0.85
N THR A 131 7.43 7.45 0.21
CA THR A 131 6.22 8.04 -0.39
C THR A 131 5.05 8.17 0.58
N VAL A 132 5.26 8.12 1.89
CA VAL A 132 4.25 8.08 2.97
C VAL A 132 3.09 9.05 2.76
N VAL A 133 3.35 10.28 2.30
CA VAL A 133 2.31 11.31 2.08
C VAL A 133 1.32 10.89 0.98
N LYS A 134 1.77 10.15 -0.03
CA LYS A 134 0.97 9.77 -1.20
C LYS A 134 0.54 8.32 -1.21
N ALA A 135 1.34 7.43 -0.63
CA ALA A 135 1.07 5.99 -0.64
C ALA A 135 -0.22 5.66 0.12
N SER A 136 -1.00 4.71 -0.41
CA SER A 136 -2.13 4.12 0.30
C SER A 136 -1.70 2.88 1.08
N LEU A 137 -2.37 2.60 2.19
CA LEU A 137 -2.06 1.46 3.06
C LEU A 137 -2.17 0.14 2.30
N GLY A 138 -3.27 -0.10 1.58
CA GLY A 138 -3.43 -1.33 0.78
C GLY A 138 -2.39 -1.47 -0.33
N GLY A 139 -2.01 -0.34 -0.99
CA GLY A 139 -0.94 -0.33 -1.97
C GLY A 139 0.43 -0.62 -1.37
N PHE A 140 0.69 -0.16 -0.15
CA PHE A 140 1.92 -0.45 0.59
C PHE A 140 2.03 -1.95 0.94
N LEU A 141 0.94 -2.54 1.44
CA LEU A 141 0.88 -3.97 1.76
C LEU A 141 1.00 -4.83 0.49
N GLY A 142 0.23 -4.51 -0.54
CA GLY A 142 0.25 -5.23 -1.82
C GLY A 142 1.60 -5.12 -2.53
N GLY A 143 2.27 -3.97 -2.43
CA GLY A 143 3.62 -3.76 -2.95
C GLY A 143 4.72 -4.45 -2.14
N GLY A 144 4.49 -4.70 -0.85
CA GLY A 144 5.37 -5.44 0.03
C GLY A 144 6.74 -4.81 0.26
N SER A 145 6.84 -3.50 0.07
CA SER A 145 8.09 -2.79 0.28
C SER A 145 8.40 -2.62 1.76
N GLY A 146 9.68 -2.60 2.10
CA GLY A 146 10.16 -2.11 3.38
C GLY A 146 10.09 -0.58 3.44
N GLY A 147 10.68 0.01 4.46
CA GLY A 147 10.72 1.46 4.56
C GLY A 147 11.34 1.95 5.85
N ILE A 148 11.11 3.21 6.15
CA ILE A 148 11.52 3.84 7.40
C ILE A 148 10.87 3.10 8.56
N GLY A 149 11.66 2.75 9.57
CA GLY A 149 11.23 1.94 10.71
C GLY A 149 11.44 0.42 10.56
N SER A 150 11.78 -0.08 9.34
CA SER A 150 12.00 -1.51 9.12
C SER A 150 13.18 -2.09 9.90
N VAL A 151 14.20 -1.30 10.23
CA VAL A 151 15.35 -1.77 11.02
C VAL A 151 14.89 -2.15 12.43
N LYS A 152 14.00 -1.35 13.03
CA LYS A 152 13.50 -1.58 14.38
C LYS A 152 12.37 -2.60 14.44
N HIS A 153 11.41 -2.50 13.51
CA HIS A 153 10.14 -3.22 13.58
C HIS A 153 10.00 -4.35 12.57
N GLY A 154 11.05 -4.56 11.75
CA GLY A 154 10.98 -5.46 10.61
C GLY A 154 10.24 -4.87 9.41
N GLY A 155 10.25 -5.57 8.30
CA GLY A 155 9.44 -5.25 7.12
C GLY A 155 7.99 -5.70 7.27
N LEU A 156 7.18 -5.44 6.26
CA LEU A 156 5.76 -5.85 6.24
C LEU A 156 5.57 -7.36 6.32
N ARG A 157 6.53 -8.14 5.84
CA ARG A 157 6.50 -9.61 5.88
C ARG A 157 7.06 -10.21 7.16
N ASP A 158 7.62 -9.39 8.04
CA ASP A 158 8.02 -9.82 9.37
C ASP A 158 6.80 -9.78 10.30
N TYR A 159 6.84 -10.63 11.33
CA TYR A 159 5.68 -10.79 12.20
C TYR A 159 5.38 -9.52 12.99
N GLY A 160 4.10 -9.23 13.09
CA GLY A 160 3.54 -8.32 14.07
C GLY A 160 3.12 -6.93 13.55
N THR A 161 3.53 -6.50 12.36
CA THR A 161 3.08 -5.21 11.81
C THR A 161 1.70 -5.33 11.15
N VAL A 162 1.44 -6.39 10.39
CA VAL A 162 0.12 -6.65 9.83
C VAL A 162 -0.55 -7.76 10.65
N ARG A 163 -1.64 -7.44 11.34
CA ARG A 163 -2.36 -8.38 12.22
C ARG A 163 -3.38 -9.21 11.48
N ALA A 164 -4.11 -8.58 10.57
CA ALA A 164 -5.08 -9.24 9.72
C ALA A 164 -5.30 -8.43 8.43
N ILE A 165 -5.76 -9.13 7.40
CA ILE A 165 -6.17 -8.55 6.12
C ILE A 165 -7.46 -9.22 5.69
N GLU A 166 -8.44 -8.42 5.26
CA GLU A 166 -9.63 -8.90 4.60
C GLU A 166 -9.49 -8.67 3.09
N VAL A 167 -9.81 -9.69 2.32
CA VAL A 167 -9.75 -9.66 0.85
C VAL A 167 -11.03 -10.15 0.23
N VAL A 168 -11.34 -9.67 -0.97
CA VAL A 168 -12.36 -10.23 -1.85
C VAL A 168 -11.67 -11.13 -2.87
N THR A 169 -12.16 -12.38 -2.99
CA THR A 169 -11.63 -13.38 -3.91
C THR A 169 -12.07 -13.12 -5.35
N MET A 170 -11.25 -13.54 -6.34
CA MET A 170 -11.61 -13.51 -7.76
C MET A 170 -12.12 -14.87 -8.20
N GLU A 171 -13.43 -15.05 -8.11
CA GLU A 171 -14.14 -16.30 -8.44
C GLU A 171 -15.57 -15.98 -8.93
N ALA A 172 -16.32 -16.99 -9.38
CA ALA A 172 -17.68 -16.81 -9.89
C ALA A 172 -18.62 -16.16 -8.85
N GLU A 173 -18.48 -16.56 -7.59
CA GLU A 173 -19.16 -15.97 -6.44
C GLU A 173 -18.12 -15.40 -5.47
N PRO A 174 -17.66 -14.15 -5.66
CA PRO A 174 -16.62 -13.54 -4.83
C PRO A 174 -17.01 -13.53 -3.36
N ARG A 175 -16.06 -13.93 -2.52
CA ARG A 175 -16.24 -14.00 -1.06
C ARG A 175 -15.29 -13.00 -0.38
N VAL A 176 -15.74 -12.48 0.74
CA VAL A 176 -14.90 -11.75 1.68
C VAL A 176 -14.24 -12.78 2.61
N VAL A 177 -12.90 -12.80 2.61
CA VAL A 177 -12.10 -13.74 3.42
C VAL A 177 -11.13 -12.95 4.27
N LYS A 178 -11.08 -13.27 5.57
CA LYS A 178 -10.14 -12.69 6.52
C LYS A 178 -8.94 -13.61 6.71
N HIS A 179 -7.74 -13.07 6.53
CA HIS A 179 -6.46 -13.72 6.80
C HIS A 179 -5.87 -13.15 8.07
N GLU A 180 -5.45 -14.00 9.01
CA GLU A 180 -4.87 -13.61 10.31
C GLU A 180 -3.59 -14.39 10.59
N GLY A 181 -2.71 -13.84 11.42
CA GLY A 181 -1.45 -14.49 11.78
C GLY A 181 -0.58 -14.75 10.55
N GLU A 182 -0.11 -15.98 10.37
CA GLU A 182 0.75 -16.35 9.25
C GLU A 182 0.05 -16.26 7.88
N ALA A 183 -1.26 -16.45 7.85
CA ALA A 183 -2.03 -16.39 6.60
C ALA A 183 -2.01 -15.01 5.92
N VAL A 184 -1.66 -13.93 6.63
CA VAL A 184 -1.48 -12.60 6.01
C VAL A 184 -0.38 -12.61 4.94
N HIS A 185 0.61 -13.51 5.06
CA HIS A 185 1.72 -13.62 4.11
C HIS A 185 1.30 -14.12 2.72
N GLU A 186 0.14 -14.73 2.60
CA GLU A 186 -0.44 -15.12 1.31
C GLU A 186 -0.86 -13.89 0.49
N ILE A 187 -1.16 -12.78 1.17
CA ILE A 187 -1.67 -11.54 0.56
C ILE A 187 -0.59 -10.47 0.41
N LEU A 188 0.34 -10.41 1.39
CA LEU A 188 1.41 -9.41 1.39
C LEU A 188 2.36 -9.62 0.21
N HIS A 189 2.70 -8.53 -0.48
CA HIS A 189 3.60 -8.52 -1.64
C HIS A 189 3.08 -9.37 -2.83
N ALA A 190 1.78 -9.56 -2.92
CA ALA A 190 1.15 -10.31 -4.01
C ALA A 190 0.60 -9.40 -5.13
N TRP A 191 0.77 -8.10 -5.03
CA TRP A 191 0.34 -7.09 -6.02
C TRP A 191 -1.16 -7.19 -6.39
N GLY A 192 -1.97 -7.67 -5.45
CA GLY A 192 -3.41 -7.88 -5.64
C GLY A 192 -3.78 -9.12 -6.46
N THR A 193 -2.83 -10.00 -6.79
CA THR A 193 -3.12 -11.22 -7.57
C THR A 193 -3.80 -12.32 -6.78
N ASN A 194 -3.68 -12.29 -5.44
CA ASN A 194 -4.25 -13.29 -4.52
C ASN A 194 -5.58 -12.83 -3.89
N GLY A 195 -6.11 -11.68 -4.31
CA GLY A 195 -7.35 -11.11 -3.81
C GLY A 195 -7.25 -9.58 -3.69
N VAL A 196 -8.40 -8.95 -3.63
CA VAL A 196 -8.51 -7.49 -3.50
C VAL A 196 -8.63 -7.14 -2.02
N ILE A 197 -7.64 -6.44 -1.48
CA ILE A 197 -7.65 -6.00 -0.08
C ILE A 197 -8.79 -4.98 0.15
N THR A 198 -9.62 -5.24 1.16
CA THR A 198 -10.76 -4.39 1.52
C THR A 198 -10.71 -3.84 2.94
N LYS A 199 -9.99 -4.52 3.85
CA LYS A 199 -9.80 -4.06 5.22
C LYS A 199 -8.47 -4.56 5.79
N ILE A 200 -7.87 -3.76 6.66
CA ILE A 200 -6.53 -4.00 7.20
C ILE A 200 -6.52 -3.70 8.70
N TRP A 201 -5.96 -4.62 9.49
CA TRP A 201 -5.61 -4.43 10.89
C TRP A 201 -4.10 -4.23 10.97
N PHE A 202 -3.69 -2.99 11.19
CA PHE A 202 -2.30 -2.56 11.12
C PHE A 202 -1.79 -2.16 12.51
N ALA A 203 -0.72 -2.79 12.98
CA ALA A 203 -0.14 -2.47 14.28
C ALA A 203 0.69 -1.20 14.20
N LEU A 204 0.49 -0.37 15.20
CA LEU A 204 1.19 0.87 15.47
C LEU A 204 2.23 0.65 16.60
N THR A 205 3.02 1.67 16.88
CA THR A 205 3.93 1.74 18.03
C THR A 205 3.65 3.00 18.82
N PRO A 206 3.96 3.07 20.14
CA PRO A 206 3.83 4.31 20.89
C PRO A 206 4.57 5.45 20.20
N ALA A 207 3.92 6.60 20.06
CA ALA A 207 4.50 7.76 19.41
C ALA A 207 5.64 8.34 20.27
N VAL A 208 6.74 8.70 19.58
CA VAL A 208 7.86 9.41 20.19
C VAL A 208 8.09 10.74 19.47
N GLU A 209 8.75 11.67 20.15
CA GLU A 209 9.19 12.91 19.52
C GLU A 209 10.51 12.66 18.76
N TRP A 210 10.47 12.84 17.44
CA TRP A 210 11.63 12.62 16.58
C TRP A 210 12.38 13.91 16.33
N GLY A 211 13.71 13.88 16.58
CA GLY A 211 14.63 14.91 16.12
C GLY A 211 15.21 14.55 14.75
N GLN A 212 15.46 15.57 13.92
CA GLN A 212 16.18 15.39 12.66
C GLN A 212 17.53 16.11 12.74
N VAL A 213 18.61 15.37 12.48
CA VAL A 213 19.99 15.88 12.50
C VAL A 213 20.66 15.59 11.17
N VAL A 214 21.38 16.59 10.64
CA VAL A 214 22.24 16.44 9.47
C VAL A 214 23.69 16.53 9.93
N LEU A 215 24.44 15.46 9.72
CA LEU A 215 25.87 15.39 10.04
C LEU A 215 26.68 15.41 8.74
N ASN A 216 27.75 16.19 8.72
CA ASN A 216 28.68 16.26 7.60
C ASN A 216 30.00 15.62 7.96
N PHE A 217 30.44 14.69 7.14
CA PHE A 217 31.72 14.00 7.30
C PHE A 217 32.67 14.36 6.15
N LYS A 218 33.98 14.28 6.42
CA LYS A 218 35.00 14.58 5.41
C LYS A 218 35.19 13.47 4.37
N THR A 219 34.91 12.23 4.76
CA THR A 219 35.06 11.05 3.91
C THR A 219 33.85 10.12 4.06
N PHE A 220 33.61 9.31 3.05
CA PHE A 220 32.58 8.27 3.10
C PHE A 220 32.83 7.27 4.23
N ASP A 221 34.09 6.83 4.41
CA ASP A 221 34.43 5.84 5.41
C ASP A 221 34.06 6.30 6.83
N THR A 222 34.37 7.57 7.17
CA THR A 222 33.98 8.11 8.48
C THR A 222 32.47 8.24 8.66
N ALA A 223 31.72 8.51 7.59
CA ALA A 223 30.26 8.53 7.63
C ALA A 223 29.71 7.11 7.83
N PHE A 224 30.29 6.14 7.13
CA PHE A 224 29.89 4.72 7.21
C PHE A 224 30.16 4.15 8.60
N ASP A 225 31.38 4.34 9.14
CA ASP A 225 31.76 3.87 10.50
C ASP A 225 30.85 4.48 11.58
N PHE A 226 30.51 5.76 11.45
CA PHE A 226 29.56 6.41 12.35
C PHE A 226 28.17 5.75 12.25
N SER A 227 27.63 5.54 11.04
CA SER A 227 26.33 4.91 10.85
C SER A 227 26.30 3.48 11.36
N GLU A 228 27.38 2.72 11.17
CA GLU A 228 27.50 1.36 11.72
C GLU A 228 27.50 1.37 13.25
N THR A 229 28.21 2.33 13.85
CA THR A 229 28.25 2.50 15.31
C THR A 229 26.87 2.84 15.86
N MET A 230 26.17 3.78 15.22
CA MET A 230 24.80 4.15 15.59
C MET A 230 23.83 2.97 15.48
N ALA A 231 23.89 2.20 14.40
CA ALA A 231 23.02 1.05 14.19
C ALA A 231 23.23 -0.10 15.21
N LYS A 232 24.43 -0.17 15.80
CA LYS A 232 24.79 -1.17 16.82
C LYS A 232 24.59 -0.67 18.26
N SER A 233 24.27 0.61 18.45
CA SER A 233 24.13 1.22 19.78
C SER A 233 22.71 1.03 20.31
N ASP A 234 22.58 0.58 21.55
CA ASP A 234 21.32 0.51 22.27
C ASP A 234 20.91 1.88 22.87
N GLU A 235 21.78 2.89 22.81
CA GLU A 235 21.54 4.21 23.39
C GLU A 235 20.70 5.13 22.49
N TRP A 236 20.62 4.79 21.21
CA TRP A 236 19.94 5.61 20.18
C TRP A 236 18.83 4.84 19.52
N GLU A 237 17.71 5.48 19.36
CA GLU A 237 16.64 5.00 18.52
C GLU A 237 16.70 5.70 17.16
N ASP A 238 17.31 5.04 16.16
CA ASP A 238 17.38 5.54 14.79
C ASP A 238 16.25 4.94 13.95
N ARG A 239 15.48 5.81 13.33
CA ARG A 239 14.41 5.41 12.43
C ARG A 239 14.88 5.33 10.98
N LYS A 240 15.85 6.17 10.61
CA LYS A 240 16.45 6.20 9.28
C LYS A 240 17.78 6.95 9.29
N SER A 241 18.87 6.24 9.02
CA SER A 241 20.14 6.84 8.60
C SER A 241 20.28 6.77 7.08
N VAL A 242 20.87 7.82 6.49
CA VAL A 242 21.24 7.88 5.08
C VAL A 242 22.68 8.36 5.00
N VAL A 243 23.55 7.55 4.42
CA VAL A 243 24.96 7.83 4.18
C VAL A 243 25.18 8.20 2.72
#